data_a6fbac209eb43c73d56ba5bf58c9856c
#
_entry.id   a6fbac209eb43c73d56ba5bf58c9856c
#
_cell.length_a   1.000
_cell.length_b   1.000
_cell.length_c   1.000
_cell.angle_alpha   90.00
_cell.angle_beta   90.00
_cell.angle_gamma   90.00
#
_symmetry.space_group_name_H-M   'P 1'
#
loop_
_entity.id
_entity.type
_entity.pdbx_description
1 polymer ?
#
loop_
_entity_poly.entity_id
_entity_poly.type
_entity_poly.pdbx_seq_one_letter_code
_entity_poly.pdbx_strand_id
1 'polypeptide(L)'
;MPTPAYWLPALSHIAPPHIRREACLNREMVKILGNPTLPINEDLEPLKKTRLKSRDPPAKSFHTYNPSWKAGDAWSSEWSENPPSRKLFEPSTTQRPAGFCEPRSVWCRLNRLRTGVGNCAYLWHKWGWSESAACECGHPQQTIDHIVFECPITKYAGPADDFTNLTSSATAYLNNCSF
;
A
#
# COMPACT_ATOMS: atom_id res chain seq x y z
N MET A 1 -14.93 -4.12 -6.54
CA MET A 1 -13.57 -3.78 -7.04
C MET A 1 -12.53 -4.35 -6.08
N PRO A 2 -11.45 -4.89 -6.60
CA PRO A 2 -10.31 -5.20 -5.76
C PRO A 2 -9.71 -3.90 -5.18
N THR A 3 -9.00 -4.03 -4.07
CA THR A 3 -8.21 -2.93 -3.50
C THR A 3 -7.33 -2.31 -4.60
N PRO A 4 -7.32 -0.99 -4.76
CA PRO A 4 -6.47 -0.35 -5.77
C PRO A 4 -5.00 -0.76 -5.61
N ALA A 5 -4.32 -1.06 -6.72
CA ALA A 5 -2.99 -1.67 -6.71
C ALA A 5 -1.94 -0.83 -5.96
N TYR A 6 -2.05 0.48 -5.99
CA TYR A 6 -1.12 1.40 -5.29
C TYR A 6 -1.20 1.32 -3.76
N TRP A 7 -2.35 0.85 -3.19
CA TRP A 7 -2.47 0.61 -1.76
C TRP A 7 -1.77 -0.66 -1.28
N LEU A 8 -1.60 -1.65 -2.17
CA LEU A 8 -1.13 -2.97 -1.78
C LEU A 8 0.26 -2.98 -1.12
N PRO A 9 1.26 -2.22 -1.61
CA PRO A 9 2.56 -2.13 -0.95
C PRO A 9 2.45 -1.63 0.48
N ALA A 10 1.76 -0.52 0.70
CA ALA A 10 1.62 0.08 2.02
C ALA A 10 0.84 -0.82 2.99
N LEU A 11 -0.28 -1.40 2.56
CA LEU A 11 -1.07 -2.32 3.39
C LEU A 11 -0.33 -3.62 3.72
N SER A 12 0.43 -4.18 2.78
CA SER A 12 1.23 -5.39 3.03
C SER A 12 2.54 -5.10 3.77
N HIS A 13 2.91 -3.85 3.91
CA HIS A 13 4.22 -3.39 4.37
C HIS A 13 5.37 -4.04 3.58
N ILE A 14 5.19 -4.15 2.27
CA ILE A 14 6.18 -4.69 1.34
C ILE A 14 6.42 -3.64 0.26
N ALA A 15 7.63 -3.10 0.20
CA ALA A 15 7.99 -2.08 -0.79
C ALA A 15 7.66 -2.51 -2.23
N PRO A 16 7.34 -1.58 -3.13
CA PRO A 16 7.05 -1.86 -4.53
C PRO A 16 8.14 -2.71 -5.22
N PRO A 17 7.79 -3.53 -6.21
CA PRO A 17 8.73 -4.46 -6.84
C PRO A 17 9.97 -3.79 -7.44
N HIS A 18 9.85 -2.59 -8.00
CA HIS A 18 10.97 -1.85 -8.57
C HIS A 18 11.95 -1.41 -7.47
N ILE A 19 11.48 -0.88 -6.35
CA ILE A 19 12.31 -0.50 -5.19
C ILE A 19 13.04 -1.72 -4.61
N ARG A 20 12.33 -2.87 -4.50
CA ARG A 20 12.95 -4.11 -4.02
C ARG A 20 14.03 -4.64 -4.95
N ARG A 21 13.83 -4.53 -6.28
CA ARG A 21 14.85 -4.90 -7.27
C ARG A 21 16.06 -4.00 -7.15
N GLU A 22 15.86 -2.71 -7.02
CA GLU A 22 16.95 -1.75 -6.84
C GLU A 22 17.70 -1.98 -5.53
N ALA A 23 17.00 -2.26 -4.43
CA ALA A 23 17.61 -2.64 -3.16
C ALA A 23 18.47 -3.91 -3.26
N CYS A 24 17.99 -4.90 -4.00
CA CYS A 24 18.75 -6.13 -4.25
C CYS A 24 20.01 -5.83 -5.05
N LEU A 25 19.87 -5.09 -6.14
CA LEU A 25 20.99 -4.68 -6.99
C LEU A 25 22.03 -3.89 -6.20
N ASN A 26 21.58 -2.90 -5.44
CA ASN A 26 22.46 -2.06 -4.61
C ASN A 26 23.25 -2.89 -3.59
N ARG A 27 22.61 -3.87 -2.97
CA ARG A 27 23.25 -4.80 -2.03
C ARG A 27 24.34 -5.65 -2.70
N GLU A 28 24.07 -6.14 -3.89
CA GLU A 28 25.08 -6.91 -4.65
C GLU A 28 26.23 -6.03 -5.12
N MET A 29 25.95 -4.79 -5.52
CA MET A 29 27.00 -3.83 -5.88
C MET A 29 27.93 -3.49 -4.70
N VAL A 30 27.37 -3.33 -3.50
CA VAL A 30 28.18 -3.13 -2.27
C VAL A 30 29.15 -4.28 -2.04
N LYS A 31 28.68 -5.54 -2.23
CA LYS A 31 29.53 -6.74 -2.07
C LYS A 31 30.64 -6.80 -3.12
N ILE A 32 30.31 -6.50 -4.37
CA ILE A 32 31.25 -6.56 -5.49
C ILE A 32 32.33 -5.50 -5.28
N LEU A 33 31.95 -4.27 -5.02
CA LEU A 33 32.89 -3.16 -4.81
C LEU A 33 33.71 -3.32 -3.53
N GLY A 34 33.16 -3.95 -2.51
CA GLY A 34 33.87 -4.24 -1.26
C GLY A 34 34.88 -5.38 -1.36
N ASN A 35 34.88 -6.14 -2.49
CA ASN A 35 35.82 -7.22 -2.71
C ASN A 35 36.47 -7.12 -4.10
N PRO A 36 37.60 -6.39 -4.21
CA PRO A 36 38.29 -6.19 -5.49
C PRO A 36 38.80 -7.46 -6.17
N THR A 37 38.94 -8.57 -5.42
CA THR A 37 39.46 -9.85 -5.96
C THR A 37 38.41 -10.66 -6.72
N LEU A 38 37.16 -10.21 -6.74
CA LEU A 38 36.10 -10.90 -7.47
C LEU A 38 36.32 -10.77 -8.99
N PRO A 39 36.30 -11.87 -9.77
CA PRO A 39 36.51 -11.83 -11.22
C PRO A 39 35.55 -10.87 -11.95
N ILE A 40 34.35 -10.70 -11.44
CA ILE A 40 33.33 -9.80 -12.03
C ILE A 40 33.80 -8.33 -12.13
N ASN A 41 34.75 -7.90 -11.28
CA ASN A 41 35.27 -6.54 -11.34
C ASN A 41 36.00 -6.24 -12.67
N GLU A 42 36.62 -7.24 -13.27
CA GLU A 42 37.31 -7.14 -14.57
C GLU A 42 36.29 -6.98 -15.73
N ASP A 43 35.10 -7.56 -15.56
CA ASP A 43 34.04 -7.57 -16.58
C ASP A 43 33.08 -6.36 -16.50
N LEU A 44 33.09 -5.59 -15.41
CA LEU A 44 32.16 -4.47 -15.22
C LEU A 44 32.44 -3.25 -16.09
N GLU A 45 33.71 -2.97 -16.38
CA GLU A 45 34.09 -1.81 -17.19
C GLU A 45 33.82 -1.93 -18.70
N PRO A 46 33.97 -3.10 -19.36
CA PRO A 46 33.79 -3.20 -20.80
C PRO A 46 32.35 -3.34 -21.27
N LEU A 47 31.37 -3.36 -20.39
CA LEU A 47 29.94 -3.52 -20.76
C LEU A 47 29.34 -2.28 -21.47
N LYS A 48 29.97 -1.85 -22.55
CA LYS A 48 29.62 -0.65 -23.29
C LYS A 48 28.44 -0.81 -24.26
N LYS A 49 28.00 -2.05 -24.57
CA LYS A 49 26.93 -2.30 -25.55
C LYS A 49 25.88 -3.26 -25.02
N THR A 50 24.65 -2.79 -24.90
CA THR A 50 23.51 -3.64 -24.59
C THR A 50 23.07 -4.39 -25.84
N ARG A 51 23.04 -5.72 -25.80
CA ARG A 51 22.55 -6.58 -26.89
C ARG A 51 21.02 -6.58 -26.98
N LEU A 52 20.34 -6.27 -25.89
CA LEU A 52 18.87 -6.24 -25.78
C LEU A 52 18.39 -4.79 -25.71
N LYS A 53 17.60 -4.37 -26.71
CA LYS A 53 17.00 -3.03 -26.74
C LYS A 53 15.90 -2.83 -25.68
N SER A 54 15.33 -3.88 -25.12
CA SER A 54 14.15 -3.83 -24.26
C SER A 54 14.44 -3.80 -22.76
N ARG A 55 15.62 -4.19 -22.33
CA ARG A 55 16.02 -4.16 -20.91
C ARG A 55 17.50 -3.86 -20.81
N ASP A 56 17.82 -2.86 -20.00
CA ASP A 56 19.20 -2.64 -19.61
C ASP A 56 19.68 -3.78 -18.70
N PRO A 57 20.92 -4.29 -18.93
CA PRO A 57 21.49 -5.29 -18.05
C PRO A 57 21.71 -4.70 -16.64
N PRO A 58 21.59 -5.50 -15.58
CA PRO A 58 21.83 -5.06 -14.21
C PRO A 58 23.19 -4.36 -14.03
N ALA A 59 24.20 -4.80 -14.78
CA ALA A 59 25.54 -4.19 -14.77
C ALA A 59 25.57 -2.71 -15.23
N LYS A 60 24.58 -2.24 -15.99
CA LYS A 60 24.49 -0.81 -16.35
C LYS A 60 24.27 0.06 -15.11
N SER A 61 23.63 -0.46 -14.08
CA SER A 61 23.43 0.23 -12.80
C SER A 61 24.73 0.43 -12.01
N PHE A 62 25.82 -0.25 -12.41
CA PHE A 62 27.14 0.01 -11.82
C PHE A 62 27.56 1.46 -11.95
N HIS A 63 27.29 2.10 -13.10
CA HIS A 63 27.64 3.50 -13.34
C HIS A 63 26.71 4.49 -12.64
N THR A 64 25.55 4.06 -12.19
CA THR A 64 24.53 4.88 -11.49
C THR A 64 24.41 4.51 -10.02
N TYR A 65 25.29 3.64 -9.52
CA TYR A 65 25.27 3.20 -8.13
C TYR A 65 25.44 4.37 -7.17
N ASN A 66 24.52 4.45 -6.22
CA ASN A 66 24.58 5.44 -5.14
C ASN A 66 24.68 4.71 -3.79
N PRO A 67 25.82 4.76 -3.12
CA PRO A 67 26.00 4.09 -1.82
C PRO A 67 25.08 4.64 -0.71
N SER A 68 24.62 5.88 -0.86
CA SER A 68 23.72 6.53 0.10
C SER A 68 22.24 6.17 -0.12
N TRP A 69 21.91 5.48 -1.23
CA TRP A 69 20.53 5.14 -1.54
C TRP A 69 19.97 4.11 -0.56
N LYS A 70 18.79 4.39 -0.01
CA LYS A 70 18.06 3.51 0.90
C LYS A 70 16.66 3.24 0.38
N ALA A 71 16.27 1.98 0.37
CA ALA A 71 14.96 1.55 -0.09
C ALA A 71 13.79 2.18 0.70
N GLY A 72 13.98 2.40 1.99
CA GLY A 72 12.97 3.05 2.84
C GLY A 72 12.72 4.50 2.45
N ASP A 73 13.80 5.23 2.18
CA ASP A 73 13.71 6.65 1.80
C ASP A 73 13.09 6.80 0.41
N ALA A 74 13.51 5.95 -0.54
CA ALA A 74 12.93 5.93 -1.90
C ALA A 74 11.43 5.59 -1.87
N TRP A 75 11.02 4.62 -1.06
CA TRP A 75 9.61 4.27 -0.91
C TRP A 75 8.80 5.38 -0.25
N SER A 76 9.32 6.00 0.80
CA SER A 76 8.66 7.10 1.48
C SER A 76 8.49 8.32 0.56
N SER A 77 9.51 8.64 -0.26
CA SER A 77 9.43 9.71 -1.26
C SER A 77 8.35 9.43 -2.30
N GLU A 78 8.38 8.24 -2.92
CA GLU A 78 7.39 7.84 -3.94
C GLU A 78 5.96 7.84 -3.37
N TRP A 79 5.78 7.36 -2.14
CA TRP A 79 4.48 7.38 -1.46
C TRP A 79 3.97 8.79 -1.21
N SER A 80 4.87 9.71 -0.83
CA SER A 80 4.54 11.11 -0.57
C SER A 80 4.26 11.91 -1.84
N GLU A 81 4.92 11.58 -2.95
CA GLU A 81 4.70 12.21 -4.25
C GLU A 81 3.37 11.79 -4.88
N ASN A 82 2.93 10.56 -4.61
CA ASN A 82 1.70 10.00 -5.14
C ASN A 82 0.76 9.53 -4.01
N PRO A 83 0.30 10.46 -3.15
CA PRO A 83 -0.55 10.08 -2.04
C PRO A 83 -1.88 9.53 -2.54
N PRO A 84 -2.48 8.58 -1.81
CA PRO A 84 -3.81 8.10 -2.14
C PRO A 84 -4.82 9.24 -2.05
N SER A 85 -5.87 9.18 -2.88
CA SER A 85 -6.95 10.18 -2.88
C SER A 85 -7.67 10.28 -1.51
N ARG A 86 -7.65 9.21 -0.73
CA ARG A 86 -8.15 9.16 0.64
C ARG A 86 -6.98 9.29 1.61
N LYS A 87 -6.80 10.47 2.17
CA LYS A 87 -5.77 10.75 3.19
C LYS A 87 -6.14 10.25 4.58
N LEU A 88 -7.43 9.96 4.81
CA LEU A 88 -7.88 9.40 6.09
C LEU A 88 -7.24 8.03 6.30
N PHE A 89 -6.56 7.86 7.44
CA PHE A 89 -5.94 6.59 7.84
C PHE A 89 -4.81 6.10 6.92
N GLU A 90 -4.06 7.03 6.32
CA GLU A 90 -2.91 6.72 5.47
C GLU A 90 -1.86 5.92 6.25
N PRO A 91 -1.52 4.70 5.80
CA PRO A 91 -0.49 3.91 6.46
C PRO A 91 0.89 4.47 6.18
N SER A 92 1.75 4.45 7.18
CA SER A 92 3.17 4.77 7.03
C SER A 92 3.90 3.70 6.22
N THR A 93 4.87 4.12 5.40
CA THR A 93 5.79 3.21 4.72
C THR A 93 6.92 2.71 5.63
N THR A 94 7.18 3.43 6.74
CA THR A 94 8.27 3.11 7.68
C THR A 94 7.87 2.13 8.76
N GLN A 95 6.57 2.01 9.04
CA GLN A 95 6.03 1.15 10.09
C GLN A 95 4.91 0.26 9.54
N ARG A 96 4.69 -0.89 10.18
CA ARG A 96 3.52 -1.71 9.85
C ARG A 96 2.25 -0.92 10.13
N PRO A 97 1.27 -0.95 9.21
CA PRO A 97 0.02 -0.23 9.42
C PRO A 97 -0.73 -0.78 10.64
N ALA A 98 -1.42 0.09 11.37
CA ALA A 98 -2.25 -0.29 12.49
C ALA A 98 -3.21 -1.43 12.10
N GLY A 99 -3.40 -2.39 12.98
CA GLY A 99 -4.24 -3.57 12.73
C GLY A 99 -3.58 -4.70 11.92
N PHE A 100 -2.31 -4.59 11.56
CA PHE A 100 -1.60 -5.63 10.78
C PHE A 100 -1.58 -7.01 11.49
N CYS A 101 -1.55 -7.02 12.83
CA CYS A 101 -1.56 -8.23 13.64
C CYS A 101 -2.96 -8.63 14.14
N GLU A 102 -4.00 -7.89 13.76
CA GLU A 102 -5.37 -8.19 14.15
C GLU A 102 -5.95 -9.40 13.40
N PRO A 103 -7.01 -10.01 13.90
CA PRO A 103 -7.74 -11.05 13.17
C PRO A 103 -8.11 -10.59 11.77
N ARG A 104 -8.10 -11.52 10.80
CA ARG A 104 -8.36 -11.22 9.38
C ARG A 104 -9.65 -10.43 9.15
N SER A 105 -10.69 -10.68 9.93
CA SER A 105 -11.97 -9.96 9.82
C SER A 105 -11.81 -8.47 10.09
N VAL A 106 -11.15 -8.10 11.18
CA VAL A 106 -10.86 -6.71 11.56
C VAL A 106 -9.94 -6.06 10.53
N TRP A 107 -8.85 -6.74 10.18
CA TRP A 107 -7.89 -6.27 9.18
C TRP A 107 -8.55 -5.97 7.82
N CYS A 108 -9.39 -6.88 7.31
CA CYS A 108 -10.08 -6.67 6.05
C CYS A 108 -11.04 -5.47 6.11
N ARG A 109 -11.82 -5.32 7.19
CA ARG A 109 -12.76 -4.21 7.34
C ARG A 109 -12.04 -2.88 7.50
N LEU A 110 -10.95 -2.84 8.28
CA LEU A 110 -10.11 -1.65 8.40
C LEU A 110 -9.54 -1.22 7.04
N ASN A 111 -9.07 -2.18 6.24
CA ASN A 111 -8.55 -1.86 4.90
C ASN A 111 -9.65 -1.45 3.91
N ARG A 112 -10.86 -1.99 4.03
CA ARG A 112 -12.02 -1.52 3.29
C ARG A 112 -12.34 -0.06 3.64
N LEU A 113 -12.29 0.28 4.92
CA LEU A 113 -12.46 1.66 5.37
C LEU A 113 -11.36 2.57 4.82
N ARG A 114 -10.07 2.18 4.88
CA ARG A 114 -8.94 2.95 4.34
C ARG A 114 -9.08 3.22 2.85
N THR A 115 -9.49 2.22 2.09
CA THR A 115 -9.56 2.31 0.63
C THR A 115 -10.90 2.81 0.12
N GLY A 116 -11.93 2.85 0.97
CA GLY A 116 -13.31 3.14 0.56
C GLY A 116 -13.93 2.07 -0.33
N VAL A 117 -13.35 0.86 -0.36
CA VAL A 117 -13.78 -0.24 -1.23
C VAL A 117 -14.18 -1.45 -0.38
N GLY A 118 -15.45 -1.78 -0.35
CA GLY A 118 -15.96 -2.91 0.43
C GLY A 118 -17.42 -3.23 0.13
N ASN A 119 -18.05 -4.03 0.97
CA ASN A 119 -19.44 -4.43 0.83
C ASN A 119 -20.36 -3.28 1.24
N CYS A 120 -20.87 -2.53 0.28
CA CYS A 120 -21.87 -1.50 0.49
C CYS A 120 -22.79 -1.42 -0.72
N ALA A 121 -24.05 -1.00 -0.51
CA ALA A 121 -25.06 -0.96 -1.57
C ALA A 121 -24.65 -0.09 -2.75
N TYR A 122 -23.94 1.02 -2.49
CA TYR A 122 -23.41 1.88 -3.56
C TYR A 122 -22.48 1.12 -4.52
N LEU A 123 -21.52 0.34 -4.00
CA LEU A 123 -20.62 -0.43 -4.84
C LEU A 123 -21.31 -1.60 -5.52
N TRP A 124 -22.21 -2.28 -4.83
CA TRP A 124 -23.01 -3.37 -5.42
C TRP A 124 -23.87 -2.87 -6.59
N HIS A 125 -24.53 -1.72 -6.41
CA HIS A 125 -25.27 -1.08 -7.49
C HIS A 125 -24.36 -0.70 -8.67
N LYS A 126 -23.21 -0.09 -8.38
CA LYS A 126 -22.21 0.24 -9.41
C LYS A 126 -21.70 -0.97 -10.19
N TRP A 127 -21.69 -2.16 -9.59
CA TRP A 127 -21.27 -3.41 -10.23
C TRP A 127 -22.42 -4.17 -10.87
N GLY A 128 -23.66 -3.68 -10.77
CA GLY A 128 -24.85 -4.34 -11.30
C GLY A 128 -25.34 -5.53 -10.45
N TRP A 129 -24.92 -5.60 -9.19
CA TRP A 129 -25.33 -6.68 -8.26
C TRP A 129 -26.52 -6.30 -7.38
N SER A 130 -26.90 -5.04 -7.37
CA SER A 130 -28.05 -4.50 -6.64
C SER A 130 -28.81 -3.51 -7.50
N GLU A 131 -30.12 -3.47 -7.36
CA GLU A 131 -30.99 -2.50 -8.04
C GLU A 131 -30.90 -1.10 -7.44
N SER A 132 -30.47 -0.98 -6.18
CA SER A 132 -30.42 0.29 -5.45
C SER A 132 -29.08 0.51 -4.76
N ALA A 133 -28.64 1.76 -4.76
CA ALA A 133 -27.48 2.22 -4.00
C ALA A 133 -27.85 2.74 -2.61
N ALA A 134 -29.17 2.83 -2.30
CA ALA A 134 -29.69 3.49 -1.11
C ALA A 134 -29.33 2.75 0.20
N CYS A 135 -29.22 3.52 1.27
CA CYS A 135 -29.07 3.00 2.63
C CYS A 135 -30.44 2.79 3.27
N GLU A 136 -30.54 1.83 4.17
CA GLU A 136 -31.75 1.59 4.99
C GLU A 136 -32.20 2.80 5.80
N CYS A 137 -31.29 3.73 6.11
CA CYS A 137 -31.60 4.99 6.78
C CYS A 137 -32.30 6.04 5.88
N GLY A 138 -32.51 5.73 4.58
CA GLY A 138 -33.07 6.65 3.59
C GLY A 138 -32.03 7.50 2.83
N HIS A 139 -30.76 7.42 3.17
CA HIS A 139 -29.71 8.12 2.40
C HIS A 139 -29.56 7.51 0.99
N PRO A 140 -29.44 8.34 -0.08
CA PRO A 140 -29.45 7.84 -1.46
C PRO A 140 -28.28 6.96 -1.83
N GLN A 141 -27.16 7.04 -1.10
CA GLN A 141 -25.93 6.26 -1.39
C GLN A 141 -25.35 5.70 -0.10
N GLN A 142 -25.39 4.37 0.05
CA GLN A 142 -24.74 3.68 1.15
C GLN A 142 -23.27 3.43 0.78
N THR A 143 -22.40 4.39 1.05
CA THR A 143 -20.94 4.26 0.96
C THR A 143 -20.36 3.74 2.27
N ILE A 144 -19.09 3.31 2.28
CA ILE A 144 -18.39 2.93 3.52
C ILE A 144 -18.30 4.12 4.49
N ASP A 145 -18.02 5.32 3.97
CA ASP A 145 -17.97 6.55 4.78
C ASP A 145 -19.32 6.86 5.41
N HIS A 146 -20.38 6.75 4.62
CA HIS A 146 -21.74 6.91 5.16
C HIS A 146 -22.01 5.90 6.29
N ILE A 147 -21.73 4.62 6.08
CA ILE A 147 -21.94 3.57 7.09
C ILE A 147 -21.22 3.89 8.40
N VAL A 148 -19.97 4.34 8.30
CA VAL A 148 -19.10 4.49 9.47
C VAL A 148 -19.24 5.84 10.15
N PHE A 149 -19.49 6.92 9.42
CA PHE A 149 -19.42 8.27 9.98
C PHE A 149 -20.74 9.05 9.97
N GLU A 150 -21.67 8.69 9.08
CA GLU A 150 -22.86 9.52 8.83
C GLU A 150 -24.18 8.81 9.13
N CYS A 151 -24.24 7.50 8.95
CA CYS A 151 -25.47 6.75 9.06
C CYS A 151 -26.04 6.76 10.49
N PRO A 152 -27.27 7.25 10.72
CA PRO A 152 -27.85 7.30 12.06
C PRO A 152 -28.04 5.90 12.69
N ILE A 153 -28.07 4.85 11.86
CA ILE A 153 -28.30 3.47 12.33
C ILE A 153 -26.98 2.78 12.72
N THR A 154 -25.90 3.03 11.96
CA THR A 154 -24.68 2.21 12.03
C THR A 154 -23.40 2.97 12.35
N LYS A 155 -23.46 4.31 12.41
CA LYS A 155 -22.25 5.12 12.59
C LYS A 155 -21.47 4.77 13.86
N TYR A 156 -20.16 4.90 13.76
CA TYR A 156 -19.27 4.84 14.89
C TYR A 156 -19.46 6.05 15.80
N ALA A 157 -19.50 5.82 17.11
CA ALA A 157 -19.75 6.89 18.08
C ALA A 157 -18.48 7.65 18.51
N GLY A 158 -17.30 7.11 18.23
CA GLY A 158 -16.01 7.71 18.58
C GLY A 158 -15.42 8.60 17.46
N PRO A 159 -14.26 9.21 17.72
CA PRO A 159 -13.56 10.01 16.74
C PRO A 159 -12.95 9.14 15.64
N ALA A 160 -12.79 9.71 14.44
CA ALA A 160 -12.20 9.01 13.29
C ALA A 160 -10.76 8.55 13.55
N ASP A 161 -10.01 9.27 14.37
CA ASP A 161 -8.62 8.94 14.74
C ASP A 161 -8.48 7.60 15.49
N ASP A 162 -9.55 7.10 16.07
CA ASP A 162 -9.57 5.76 16.67
C ASP A 162 -9.24 4.66 15.67
N PHE A 163 -9.58 4.84 14.39
CA PHE A 163 -9.23 3.91 13.32
C PHE A 163 -7.77 4.04 12.86
N THR A 164 -7.16 5.21 13.03
CA THR A 164 -5.74 5.42 12.73
C THR A 164 -4.87 4.63 13.71
N ASN A 165 -5.21 4.68 14.98
CA ASN A 165 -4.48 4.01 16.07
C ASN A 165 -5.05 2.62 16.39
N LEU A 166 -6.19 2.28 15.82
CA LEU A 166 -6.97 1.06 16.08
C LEU A 166 -7.20 0.83 17.58
N THR A 167 -7.94 1.73 18.20
CA THR A 167 -8.34 1.59 19.60
C THR A 167 -9.23 0.37 19.83
N SER A 168 -9.39 -0.06 21.08
CA SER A 168 -10.26 -1.19 21.44
C SER A 168 -11.72 -0.95 21.03
N SER A 169 -12.21 0.30 21.12
CA SER A 169 -13.55 0.67 20.67
C SER A 169 -13.72 0.58 19.15
N ALA A 170 -12.72 1.04 18.37
CA ALA A 170 -12.72 0.89 16.92
C ALA A 170 -12.64 -0.60 16.51
N THR A 171 -11.84 -1.39 17.20
CA THR A 171 -11.74 -2.84 16.97
C THR A 171 -13.08 -3.53 17.25
N ALA A 172 -13.74 -3.21 18.37
CA ALA A 172 -15.07 -3.76 18.70
C ALA A 172 -16.13 -3.37 17.65
N TYR A 173 -16.13 -2.12 17.22
CA TYR A 173 -17.00 -1.65 16.15
C TYR A 173 -16.74 -2.42 14.84
N LEU A 174 -15.47 -2.54 14.41
CA LEU A 174 -15.12 -3.28 13.20
C LEU A 174 -15.51 -4.76 13.28
N ASN A 175 -15.45 -5.39 14.46
CA ASN A 175 -15.91 -6.77 14.65
C ASN A 175 -17.40 -6.97 14.40
N ASN A 176 -18.20 -5.94 14.61
CA ASN A 176 -19.67 -5.98 14.45
C ASN A 176 -20.13 -5.46 13.07
N CYS A 177 -19.25 -4.86 12.28
CA CYS A 177 -19.61 -4.36 10.95
C CYS A 177 -19.73 -5.48 9.91
N SER A 178 -20.54 -5.24 8.87
CA SER A 178 -20.77 -6.17 7.76
C SER A 178 -20.24 -5.69 6.40
N PHE A 179 -19.61 -4.51 6.35
CA PHE A 179 -19.08 -3.94 5.11
C PHE A 179 -17.73 -4.51 4.67
#